data_3bf6cde83cb5824adba27d0a17ccd18f
#
_entry.id   3bf6cde83cb5824adba27d0a17ccd18f
#
_cell.length_a   1.000
_cell.length_b   1.000
_cell.length_c   1.000
_cell.angle_alpha   90.00
_cell.angle_beta   90.00
_cell.angle_gamma   90.00
#
_symmetry.space_group_name_H-M   'P 1'
#
loop_
_entity.id
_entity.type
_entity.pdbx_description
1 polymer ?
#
loop_
_entity_poly.entity_id
_entity_poly.type
_entity_poly.pdbx_seq_one_letter_code
_entity_poly.pdbx_strand_id
1 'polypeptide(L)'
;ETGPLRVVEGGFYSGDGAYTRLKKLIEIFENDHFVPQKARLELVKGDVLETIPKFVKDNPGLRISLLHLDVDLYEPTLCALEYLYPLVSPGGVVILDEYGQEKFPGESKAFDEYFAKSRPILQKSRIVSNPSGWFVKGS
;
A
#
# COMPACT_ATOMS: atom_id res chain seq x y z
N GLU A 1 -12.03 6.90 -30.95
CA GLU A 1 -12.49 5.74 -30.10
C GLU A 1 -11.57 5.65 -28.91
N THR A 2 -11.99 6.22 -27.80
CA THR A 2 -11.31 6.07 -26.51
C THR A 2 -11.71 4.71 -25.95
N GLY A 3 -10.87 3.70 -26.18
CA GLY A 3 -10.98 2.42 -25.49
C GLY A 3 -10.89 2.61 -23.97
N PRO A 4 -11.32 1.61 -23.17
CA PRO A 4 -11.23 1.72 -21.72
C PRO A 4 -9.78 1.99 -21.31
N LEU A 5 -9.58 2.99 -20.44
CA LEU A 5 -8.27 3.27 -19.83
C LEU A 5 -7.76 1.97 -19.20
N ARG A 6 -6.75 1.36 -19.78
CA ARG A 6 -6.06 0.22 -19.18
C ARG A 6 -5.04 0.76 -18.21
N VAL A 7 -5.15 0.34 -16.97
CA VAL A 7 -4.11 0.56 -15.96
C VAL A 7 -2.90 -0.27 -16.38
N VAL A 8 -1.80 0.41 -16.65
CA VAL A 8 -0.54 -0.20 -17.08
C VAL A 8 0.57 0.36 -16.19
N GLU A 9 1.63 -0.41 -16.04
CA GLU A 9 2.85 0.03 -15.38
C GLU A 9 3.32 1.38 -15.95
N GLY A 10 3.62 2.34 -15.08
CA GLY A 10 4.01 3.70 -15.48
C GLY A 10 2.87 4.60 -15.96
N GLY A 11 1.61 4.13 -15.96
CA GLY A 11 0.44 4.92 -16.41
C GLY A 11 0.20 6.19 -15.60
N PHE A 12 0.61 6.19 -14.31
CA PHE A 12 0.51 7.34 -13.40
C PHE A 12 1.89 7.94 -13.10
N TYR A 13 2.52 8.47 -14.12
CA TYR A 13 3.84 9.10 -13.97
C TYR A 13 3.75 10.42 -13.20
N SER A 14 4.34 10.49 -12.02
CA SER A 14 4.34 11.67 -11.15
C SER A 14 5.39 12.75 -11.52
N GLY A 15 6.11 12.56 -12.62
CA GLY A 15 7.10 13.48 -13.17
C GLY A 15 8.50 13.37 -12.54
N ASP A 16 9.49 13.81 -13.32
CA ASP A 16 10.87 13.92 -12.87
C ASP A 16 10.95 14.83 -11.64
N GLY A 17 11.64 14.42 -10.61
CA GLY A 17 11.76 15.19 -9.38
C GLY A 17 10.65 14.96 -8.34
N ALA A 18 9.66 14.09 -8.56
CA ALA A 18 8.67 13.72 -7.54
C ALA A 18 9.35 13.19 -6.26
N TYR A 19 10.33 12.32 -6.41
CA TYR A 19 11.13 11.83 -5.30
C TYR A 19 11.83 12.94 -4.51
N THR A 20 12.44 13.91 -5.21
CA THR A 20 13.11 15.04 -4.57
C THR A 20 12.12 15.95 -3.84
N ARG A 21 10.92 16.17 -4.41
CA ARG A 21 9.86 16.94 -3.76
C ARG A 21 9.36 16.26 -2.49
N LEU A 22 9.07 14.94 -2.56
CA LEU A 22 8.66 14.16 -1.39
C LEU A 22 9.72 14.17 -0.30
N LYS A 23 10.99 14.01 -0.65
CA LYS A 23 12.09 14.07 0.31
C LYS A 23 12.16 15.41 1.03
N LYS A 24 11.99 16.52 0.31
CA LYS A 24 11.93 17.86 0.93
C LYS A 24 10.71 18.03 1.85
N LEU A 25 9.56 17.49 1.48
CA LEU A 25 8.35 17.52 2.33
C LEU A 25 8.57 16.73 3.63
N ILE A 26 9.21 15.55 3.54
CA ILE A 26 9.58 14.76 4.71
C ILE A 26 10.54 15.54 5.62
N GLU A 27 11.56 16.17 5.05
CA GLU A 27 12.50 16.99 5.82
C GLU A 27 11.80 18.14 6.57
N ILE A 28 10.86 18.83 5.91
CA ILE A 28 10.06 19.90 6.54
C ILE A 28 9.20 19.31 7.67
N PHE A 29 8.50 18.20 7.42
CA PHE A 29 7.65 17.55 8.40
C PHE A 29 8.43 17.06 9.63
N GLU A 30 9.60 16.44 9.42
CA GLU A 30 10.44 15.93 10.51
C GLU A 30 11.02 17.07 11.37
N ASN A 31 11.33 18.23 10.77
CA ASN A 31 11.86 19.41 11.47
C ASN A 31 10.79 20.15 12.30
N ASP A 32 9.52 20.05 11.92
CA ASP A 32 8.39 20.69 12.62
C ASP A 32 7.90 19.89 13.83
N HIS A 33 8.48 18.72 14.08
CA HIS A 33 8.09 17.88 15.20
C HIS A 33 8.73 18.30 16.52
N PHE A 34 7.97 18.11 17.62
CA PHE A 34 8.43 18.38 18.99
C PHE A 34 9.72 17.60 19.37
N VAL A 35 9.95 16.45 18.73
CA VAL A 35 11.19 15.65 18.88
C VAL A 35 11.82 15.47 17.49
N PRO A 36 12.59 16.45 17.00
CA PRO A 36 13.06 16.48 15.61
C PRO A 36 14.14 15.45 15.27
N GLN A 37 14.81 14.86 16.27
CA GLN A 37 15.91 13.90 16.03
C GLN A 37 15.44 12.47 15.75
N LYS A 38 14.14 12.19 15.86
CA LYS A 38 13.59 10.85 15.60
C LYS A 38 12.94 10.81 14.23
N ALA A 39 13.62 10.19 13.26
CA ALA A 39 13.02 9.90 11.95
C ALA A 39 11.72 9.07 12.12
N ARG A 40 10.63 9.52 11.50
CA ARG A 40 9.31 8.90 11.54
C ARG A 40 8.83 8.48 10.17
N LEU A 41 9.42 9.03 9.12
CA LEU A 41 9.06 8.77 7.74
C LEU A 41 10.29 8.24 6.99
N GLU A 42 10.10 7.12 6.32
CA GLU A 42 11.09 6.53 5.44
C GLU A 42 10.52 6.44 4.03
N LEU A 43 11.26 6.93 3.05
CA LEU A 43 10.90 6.89 1.64
C LEU A 43 11.78 5.87 0.93
N VAL A 44 11.22 4.72 0.60
CA VAL A 44 11.90 3.66 -0.13
C VAL A 44 11.62 3.82 -1.62
N LYS A 45 12.68 4.15 -2.39
CA LYS A 45 12.59 4.33 -3.84
C LYS A 45 12.95 3.03 -4.56
N GLY A 46 12.12 2.63 -5.51
CA GLY A 46 12.37 1.50 -6.40
C GLY A 46 11.11 0.72 -6.72
N ASP A 47 11.27 -0.36 -7.48
CA ASP A 47 10.23 -1.31 -7.74
C ASP A 47 9.82 -2.03 -6.44
N VAL A 48 8.53 -2.05 -6.14
CA VAL A 48 8.01 -2.68 -4.92
C VAL A 48 8.28 -4.18 -4.88
N LEU A 49 8.36 -4.85 -6.04
CA LEU A 49 8.68 -6.27 -6.13
C LEU A 49 10.11 -6.59 -5.63
N GLU A 50 11.01 -5.62 -5.69
CA GLU A 50 12.38 -5.73 -5.19
C GLU A 50 12.53 -5.10 -3.80
N THR A 51 11.92 -3.93 -3.61
CA THR A 51 12.17 -3.13 -2.40
C THR A 51 11.42 -3.66 -1.18
N ILE A 52 10.20 -4.20 -1.31
CA ILE A 52 9.46 -4.75 -0.18
C ILE A 52 10.17 -5.98 0.43
N PRO A 53 10.54 -7.02 -0.34
CA PRO A 53 11.28 -8.16 0.22
C PRO A 53 12.58 -7.76 0.91
N LYS A 54 13.31 -6.83 0.30
CA LYS A 54 14.55 -6.30 0.88
C LYS A 54 14.29 -5.54 2.18
N PHE A 55 13.30 -4.65 2.19
CA PHE A 55 12.95 -3.86 3.37
C PHE A 55 12.55 -4.75 4.55
N VAL A 56 11.74 -5.78 4.31
CA VAL A 56 11.35 -6.75 5.35
C VAL A 56 12.57 -7.51 5.88
N LYS A 57 13.46 -7.95 5.00
CA LYS A 57 14.70 -8.64 5.39
C LYS A 57 15.61 -7.76 6.25
N ASP A 58 15.74 -6.49 5.89
CA ASP A 58 16.60 -5.53 6.59
C ASP A 58 15.99 -5.08 7.94
N ASN A 59 14.69 -5.30 8.14
CA ASN A 59 13.93 -4.90 9.35
C ASN A 59 13.24 -6.09 10.04
N PRO A 60 14.00 -7.08 10.60
CA PRO A 60 13.41 -8.32 11.14
C PRO A 60 12.46 -8.13 12.32
N GLY A 61 12.51 -6.96 12.97
CA GLY A 61 11.61 -6.59 14.07
C GLY A 61 10.36 -5.81 13.64
N LEU A 62 10.15 -5.60 12.33
CA LEU A 62 9.03 -4.81 11.81
C LEU A 62 7.69 -5.36 12.29
N ARG A 63 6.83 -4.46 12.76
CA ARG A 63 5.41 -4.71 13.05
C ARG A 63 4.59 -3.59 12.44
N ILE A 64 3.49 -3.95 11.81
CA ILE A 64 2.64 -3.03 11.07
C ILE A 64 1.31 -2.90 11.81
N SER A 65 0.91 -1.70 12.13
CA SER A 65 -0.40 -1.40 12.71
C SER A 65 -1.43 -0.98 11.66
N LEU A 66 -0.95 -0.42 10.54
CA LEU A 66 -1.76 -0.04 9.40
C LEU A 66 -0.99 -0.34 8.11
N LEU A 67 -1.57 -1.13 7.23
CA LEU A 67 -1.08 -1.43 5.89
C LEU A 67 -2.07 -0.85 4.88
N HIS A 68 -1.65 0.16 4.11
CA HIS A 68 -2.44 0.72 3.02
C HIS A 68 -1.87 0.25 1.69
N LEU A 69 -2.67 -0.44 0.91
CA LEU A 69 -2.34 -0.91 -0.43
C LEU A 69 -2.98 0.04 -1.44
N ASP A 70 -2.13 0.71 -2.22
CA ASP A 70 -2.49 1.70 -3.24
C ASP A 70 -1.44 1.58 -4.36
N VAL A 71 -1.48 0.42 -5.03
CA VAL A 71 -0.50 0.03 -6.07
C VAL A 71 -1.16 -0.47 -7.34
N ASP A 72 -2.49 -0.47 -7.42
CA ASP A 72 -3.36 -0.72 -8.57
C ASP A 72 -3.18 -2.09 -9.26
N LEU A 73 -1.97 -2.61 -9.31
CA LEU A 73 -1.56 -3.76 -10.11
C LEU A 73 -1.55 -5.06 -9.30
N TYR A 74 -1.74 -6.18 -9.98
CA TYR A 74 -1.82 -7.50 -9.36
C TYR A 74 -0.51 -7.93 -8.66
N GLU A 75 0.61 -7.92 -9.38
CA GLU A 75 1.90 -8.38 -8.83
C GLU A 75 2.37 -7.54 -7.64
N PRO A 76 2.35 -6.20 -7.69
CA PRO A 76 2.68 -5.35 -6.55
C PRO A 76 1.79 -5.59 -5.33
N THR A 77 0.48 -5.74 -5.53
CA THR A 77 -0.46 -6.03 -4.44
C THR A 77 -0.18 -7.39 -3.81
N LEU A 78 0.02 -8.42 -4.65
CA LEU A 78 0.32 -9.78 -4.16
C LEU A 78 1.63 -9.79 -3.38
N CYS A 79 2.69 -9.17 -3.89
CA CYS A 79 3.97 -9.03 -3.20
C CYS A 79 3.81 -8.35 -1.84
N ALA A 80 3.07 -7.25 -1.78
CA ALA A 80 2.82 -6.55 -0.51
C ALA A 80 2.03 -7.43 0.48
N LEU A 81 1.03 -8.17 0.02
CA LEU A 81 0.29 -9.10 0.87
C LEU A 81 1.18 -10.24 1.39
N GLU A 82 2.01 -10.84 0.55
CA GLU A 82 2.88 -11.95 0.94
C GLU A 82 3.94 -11.54 1.98
N TYR A 83 4.56 -10.39 1.82
CA TYR A 83 5.66 -9.95 2.67
C TYR A 83 5.22 -9.08 3.85
N LEU A 84 4.25 -8.20 3.68
CA LEU A 84 3.87 -7.23 4.71
C LEU A 84 2.67 -7.66 5.55
N TYR A 85 1.67 -8.34 4.96
CA TYR A 85 0.50 -8.77 5.74
C TYR A 85 0.84 -9.71 6.92
N PRO A 86 1.78 -10.67 6.80
CA PRO A 86 2.20 -11.45 7.97
C PRO A 86 2.70 -10.61 9.14
N LEU A 87 3.29 -9.45 8.86
CA LEU A 87 3.84 -8.51 9.84
C LEU A 87 2.81 -7.54 10.42
N VAL A 88 1.60 -7.50 9.86
CA VAL A 88 0.50 -6.74 10.46
C VAL A 88 0.15 -7.38 11.81
N SER A 89 0.13 -6.57 12.86
CA SER A 89 -0.20 -7.03 14.22
C SER A 89 -1.68 -7.45 14.30
N PRO A 90 -2.06 -8.38 15.18
CA PRO A 90 -3.46 -8.61 15.52
C PRO A 90 -4.11 -7.27 15.95
N GLY A 91 -5.30 -6.98 15.41
CA GLY A 91 -5.95 -5.68 15.58
C GLY A 91 -5.45 -4.58 14.64
N GLY A 92 -4.40 -4.83 13.86
CA GLY A 92 -3.94 -3.90 12.82
C GLY A 92 -4.90 -3.82 11.64
N VAL A 93 -4.91 -2.69 10.98
CA VAL A 93 -5.84 -2.38 9.88
C VAL A 93 -5.15 -2.59 8.53
N VAL A 94 -5.84 -3.22 7.61
CA VAL A 94 -5.44 -3.29 6.20
C VAL A 94 -6.45 -2.53 5.36
N ILE A 95 -5.97 -1.61 4.55
CA ILE A 95 -6.77 -0.76 3.66
C ILE A 95 -6.46 -1.13 2.22
N LEU A 96 -7.51 -1.26 1.42
CA LEU A 96 -7.47 -1.52 -0.02
C LEU A 96 -8.05 -0.30 -0.74
N ASP A 97 -7.26 0.33 -1.60
CA ASP A 97 -7.71 1.56 -2.26
C ASP A 97 -8.72 1.28 -3.37
N GLU A 98 -8.46 0.28 -4.19
CA GLU A 98 -9.19 0.02 -5.43
C GLU A 98 -10.02 -1.28 -5.41
N TYR A 99 -10.19 -1.95 -4.27
CA TYR A 99 -10.88 -3.23 -4.20
C TYR A 99 -12.33 -3.15 -4.71
N GLY A 100 -12.64 -3.99 -5.69
CA GLY A 100 -13.97 -4.05 -6.32
C GLY A 100 -14.21 -2.97 -7.37
N GLN A 101 -13.19 -2.23 -7.78
CA GLN A 101 -13.29 -1.28 -8.90
C GLN A 101 -12.95 -1.98 -10.22
N GLU A 102 -13.86 -1.90 -11.19
CA GLU A 102 -13.69 -2.54 -12.50
C GLU A 102 -12.47 -2.01 -13.29
N LYS A 103 -12.11 -0.75 -13.05
CA LYS A 103 -10.95 -0.12 -13.70
C LYS A 103 -9.61 -0.65 -13.21
N PHE A 104 -9.56 -1.17 -11.97
CA PHE A 104 -8.36 -1.61 -11.27
C PHE A 104 -8.52 -3.05 -10.76
N PRO A 105 -8.68 -4.05 -11.65
CA PRO A 105 -9.00 -5.42 -11.25
C PRO A 105 -7.83 -6.13 -10.56
N GLY A 106 -6.60 -5.58 -10.66
CA GLY A 106 -5.38 -6.19 -10.16
C GLY A 106 -5.39 -6.40 -8.65
N GLU A 107 -5.76 -5.36 -7.89
CA GLU A 107 -5.83 -5.41 -6.44
C GLU A 107 -6.87 -6.42 -5.96
N SER A 108 -8.07 -6.40 -6.54
CA SER A 108 -9.14 -7.36 -6.21
C SER A 108 -8.71 -8.79 -6.44
N LYS A 109 -8.08 -9.07 -7.59
CA LYS A 109 -7.62 -10.41 -7.94
C LYS A 109 -6.55 -10.90 -6.97
N ALA A 110 -5.54 -10.08 -6.67
CA ALA A 110 -4.47 -10.43 -5.74
C ALA A 110 -5.01 -10.72 -4.34
N PHE A 111 -5.90 -9.86 -3.85
CA PHE A 111 -6.56 -10.04 -2.56
C PHE A 111 -7.39 -11.33 -2.50
N ASP A 112 -8.23 -11.59 -3.50
CA ASP A 112 -9.10 -12.78 -3.55
C ASP A 112 -8.28 -14.07 -3.63
N GLU A 113 -7.19 -14.09 -4.35
CA GLU A 113 -6.27 -15.24 -4.43
C GLU A 113 -5.52 -15.46 -3.12
N TYR A 114 -4.95 -14.40 -2.54
CA TYR A 114 -4.22 -14.50 -1.29
C TYR A 114 -5.09 -15.01 -0.13
N PHE A 115 -6.33 -14.53 -0.04
CA PHE A 115 -7.28 -14.88 1.00
C PHE A 115 -8.30 -15.97 0.61
N ALA A 116 -8.05 -16.73 -0.44
CA ALA A 116 -8.99 -17.74 -0.93
C ALA A 116 -9.47 -18.75 0.13
N LYS A 117 -8.62 -19.08 1.11
CA LYS A 117 -8.92 -20.05 2.18
C LYS A 117 -9.45 -19.41 3.46
N SER A 118 -9.23 -18.14 3.68
CA SER A 118 -9.57 -17.45 4.94
C SER A 118 -9.79 -15.96 4.68
N ARG A 119 -10.89 -15.68 3.99
CA ARG A 119 -11.22 -14.32 3.56
C ARG A 119 -11.71 -13.47 4.73
N PRO A 120 -11.05 -12.34 5.02
CA PRO A 120 -11.54 -11.41 6.04
C PRO A 120 -12.83 -10.71 5.58
N ILE A 121 -13.61 -10.24 6.55
CA ILE A 121 -14.82 -9.46 6.28
C ILE A 121 -14.39 -8.03 5.94
N LEU A 122 -14.56 -7.66 4.67
CA LEU A 122 -14.29 -6.30 4.22
C LEU A 122 -15.39 -5.35 4.66
N GLN A 123 -14.98 -4.23 5.22
CA GLN A 123 -15.82 -3.08 5.51
C GLN A 123 -15.66 -2.05 4.39
N LYS A 124 -16.74 -1.33 4.06
CA LYS A 124 -16.74 -0.28 3.05
C LYS A 124 -17.33 1.01 3.61
N SER A 125 -16.80 2.13 3.18
CA SER A 125 -17.46 3.43 3.41
C SER A 125 -18.73 3.53 2.56
N ARG A 126 -19.77 4.17 3.13
CA ARG A 126 -20.99 4.51 2.39
C ARG A 126 -20.91 5.87 1.70
N ILE A 127 -19.86 6.64 1.97
CA ILE A 127 -19.79 8.07 1.61
C ILE A 127 -18.69 8.30 0.57
N VAL A 128 -17.57 7.56 0.67
CA VAL A 128 -16.42 7.71 -0.22
C VAL A 128 -16.16 6.43 -0.98
N SER A 129 -15.70 6.57 -2.22
CA SER A 129 -15.35 5.45 -3.10
C SER A 129 -13.95 4.91 -2.80
N ASN A 130 -13.01 5.79 -2.44
CA ASN A 130 -11.65 5.45 -2.07
C ASN A 130 -11.32 5.96 -0.65
N PRO A 131 -10.64 5.15 0.16
CA PRO A 131 -10.33 3.74 -0.09
C PRO A 131 -11.60 2.89 -0.21
N SER A 132 -11.55 1.87 -1.07
CA SER A 132 -12.74 1.07 -1.40
C SER A 132 -13.08 0.00 -0.37
N GLY A 133 -12.15 -0.36 0.50
CA GLY A 133 -12.40 -1.32 1.58
C GLY A 133 -11.30 -1.39 2.62
N TRP A 134 -11.63 -1.90 3.80
CA TRP A 134 -10.67 -2.20 4.85
C TRP A 134 -11.12 -3.37 5.70
N PHE A 135 -10.19 -3.97 6.42
CA PHE A 135 -10.49 -4.96 7.45
C PHE A 135 -9.49 -4.89 8.60
N VAL A 136 -9.85 -5.48 9.72
CA VAL A 136 -8.99 -5.62 10.90
C VAL A 136 -8.45 -7.04 10.96
N LYS A 137 -7.14 -7.22 11.11
CA LYS A 137 -6.52 -8.53 11.20
C LYS A 137 -6.91 -9.23 12.49
N GLY A 138 -7.49 -10.42 12.38
CA GLY A 138 -7.90 -11.24 13.53
C GLY A 138 -9.29 -10.92 14.08
N SER A 139 -10.10 -10.12 13.34
CA SER A 139 -11.52 -9.90 13.67
C SER A 139 -12.39 -10.90 12.97
#